data_b49dc74c6d007de025481c923dc06c1a
#
_entry.id   b49dc74c6d007de025481c923dc06c1a
#
_cell.length_a   1.000
_cell.length_b   1.000
_cell.length_c   1.000
_cell.angle_alpha   90.00
_cell.angle_beta   90.00
_cell.angle_gamma   90.00
#
_symmetry.space_group_name_H-M   'P 1'
#
loop_
_entity.id
_entity.type
_entity.pdbx_description
1 polymer ?
#
loop_
_entity_poly.entity_id
_entity_poly.type
_entity_poly.pdbx_seq_one_letter_code
_entity_poly.pdbx_strand_id
1 'polypeptide(L)'
;MKYLLLSLFAGVFSLYVHGVDNLRLPDVRSVGMGGNVATQSILFNPALIVDKDKKSIHLEYFTRYMLKELGTMSGSFYYPNQLLSVGVDISVFGFDKYREMMVRVLGGKRLGDQWALGLGDRKSTRLNSSHMNLSRM
;
A
#
# COMPACT_ATOMS: atom_id res chain seq x y z
N MET A 1 21.13 21.21 -25.59
CA MET A 1 20.24 21.39 -24.42
C MET A 1 18.97 20.56 -24.48
N LYS A 2 18.23 20.50 -25.59
CA LYS A 2 16.96 19.69 -25.67
C LYS A 2 17.16 18.20 -25.40
N TYR A 3 18.22 17.59 -25.90
CA TYR A 3 18.47 16.14 -25.68
C TYR A 3 18.99 15.82 -24.29
N LEU A 4 19.61 16.75 -23.59
CA LEU A 4 20.07 16.58 -22.21
C LEU A 4 18.91 16.59 -21.23
N LEU A 5 17.89 17.40 -21.46
CA LEU A 5 16.64 17.37 -20.71
C LEU A 5 15.84 16.08 -20.94
N LEU A 6 15.81 15.60 -22.18
CA LEU A 6 15.11 14.37 -22.54
C LEU A 6 15.79 13.13 -21.91
N SER A 7 17.12 13.08 -21.91
CA SER A 7 17.87 11.98 -21.26
C SER A 7 17.75 12.01 -19.75
N LEU A 8 17.71 13.19 -19.13
CA LEU A 8 17.46 13.33 -17.70
C LEU A 8 16.05 12.86 -17.32
N PHE A 9 15.06 13.21 -18.14
CA PHE A 9 13.66 12.78 -17.94
C PHE A 9 13.50 11.27 -18.12
N ALA A 10 14.14 10.67 -19.14
CA ALA A 10 14.15 9.22 -19.34
C ALA A 10 14.88 8.48 -18.22
N GLY A 11 15.97 9.04 -17.68
CA GLY A 11 16.72 8.46 -16.56
C GLY A 11 15.94 8.41 -15.26
N VAL A 12 15.10 9.40 -14.96
CA VAL A 12 14.25 9.41 -13.77
C VAL A 12 13.14 8.35 -13.86
N PHE A 13 12.63 8.07 -15.05
CA PHE A 13 11.60 7.02 -15.25
C PHE A 13 12.16 5.59 -15.15
N SER A 14 13.46 5.39 -15.38
CA SER A 14 14.08 4.05 -15.38
C SER A 14 14.33 3.48 -13.97
N LEU A 15 14.16 4.26 -12.90
CA LEU A 15 14.49 3.85 -11.54
C LEU A 15 13.36 3.06 -10.83
N TYR A 16 12.22 2.86 -11.47
CA TYR A 16 11.11 2.11 -10.89
C TYR A 16 11.10 0.64 -11.33
N VAL A 17 12.09 -0.13 -10.92
CA VAL A 17 11.99 -1.60 -10.97
C VAL A 17 11.17 -2.06 -9.77
N HIS A 18 9.92 -2.42 -10.01
CA HIS A 18 9.05 -3.00 -8.98
C HIS A 18 9.24 -4.51 -8.98
N GLY A 19 9.83 -5.04 -7.93
CA GLY A 19 9.77 -6.47 -7.64
C GLY A 19 8.32 -6.92 -7.40
N VAL A 20 8.06 -8.23 -7.45
CA VAL A 20 6.76 -8.81 -7.10
C VAL A 20 6.44 -8.46 -5.65
N ASP A 21 5.38 -7.69 -5.44
CA ASP A 21 4.94 -7.22 -4.13
C ASP A 21 3.67 -8.00 -3.75
N ASN A 22 3.83 -9.05 -2.94
CA ASN A 22 2.72 -9.89 -2.49
C ASN A 22 1.75 -9.18 -1.56
N LEU A 23 2.19 -8.09 -0.92
CA LEU A 23 1.39 -7.27 0.00
C LEU A 23 0.59 -6.18 -0.70
N ARG A 24 0.83 -5.96 -1.99
CA ARG A 24 0.12 -4.92 -2.75
C ARG A 24 -1.23 -5.43 -3.24
N LEU A 25 -2.16 -5.58 -2.31
CA LEU A 25 -3.53 -5.96 -2.64
C LEU A 25 -4.40 -4.70 -2.79
N PRO A 26 -5.26 -4.66 -3.81
CA PRO A 26 -6.36 -3.71 -3.80
C PRO A 26 -7.31 -4.07 -2.65
N ASP A 27 -7.94 -3.06 -2.04
CA ASP A 27 -8.98 -3.32 -1.04
C ASP A 27 -10.16 -4.10 -1.65
N VAL A 28 -10.91 -4.79 -0.78
CA VAL A 28 -12.05 -5.64 -1.20
C VAL A 28 -13.07 -4.87 -2.02
N ARG A 29 -13.28 -3.59 -1.70
CA ARG A 29 -14.23 -2.74 -2.42
C ARG A 29 -13.77 -2.49 -3.86
N SER A 30 -12.51 -2.14 -4.06
CA SER A 30 -11.99 -1.89 -5.42
C SER A 30 -12.00 -3.15 -6.28
N VAL A 31 -11.73 -4.32 -5.68
CA VAL A 31 -11.88 -5.63 -6.37
C VAL A 31 -13.32 -5.87 -6.79
N GLY A 32 -14.27 -5.66 -5.88
CA GLY A 32 -15.69 -5.82 -6.15
C GLY A 32 -16.23 -4.88 -7.24
N MET A 33 -15.58 -3.75 -7.43
CA MET A 33 -15.91 -2.75 -8.48
C MET A 33 -15.07 -2.92 -9.76
N GLY A 34 -14.57 -4.12 -10.03
CA GLY A 34 -13.82 -4.42 -11.25
C GLY A 34 -12.38 -3.98 -11.26
N GLY A 35 -11.78 -3.77 -10.09
CA GLY A 35 -10.36 -3.41 -9.97
C GLY A 35 -10.06 -1.92 -10.17
N ASN A 36 -11.04 -1.04 -10.04
CA ASN A 36 -10.83 0.40 -10.10
C ASN A 36 -10.13 0.92 -8.82
N VAL A 37 -8.81 0.85 -8.81
CA VAL A 37 -7.98 1.22 -7.67
C VAL A 37 -7.73 2.73 -7.58
N ALA A 38 -7.72 3.43 -8.70
CA ALA A 38 -7.37 4.85 -8.75
C ALA A 38 -8.40 5.76 -8.07
N THR A 39 -9.69 5.41 -8.17
CA THR A 39 -10.80 6.21 -7.63
C THR A 39 -11.47 5.58 -6.41
N GLN A 40 -11.12 4.36 -6.05
CA GLN A 40 -11.78 3.61 -4.98
C GLN A 40 -10.85 3.21 -3.83
N SER A 41 -9.55 3.06 -4.09
CA SER A 41 -8.62 2.59 -3.08
C SER A 41 -7.71 3.70 -2.56
N ILE A 42 -7.83 4.03 -1.28
CA ILE A 42 -6.93 4.97 -0.58
C ILE A 42 -5.49 4.44 -0.57
N LEU A 43 -5.31 3.13 -0.57
CA LEU A 43 -4.01 2.49 -0.56
C LEU A 43 -3.21 2.74 -1.86
N PHE A 44 -3.91 2.94 -2.98
CA PHE A 44 -3.31 3.26 -4.27
C PHE A 44 -3.33 4.75 -4.59
N ASN A 45 -4.37 5.44 -4.14
CA ASN A 45 -4.52 6.88 -4.31
C ASN A 45 -4.74 7.55 -2.94
N PRO A 46 -3.68 7.99 -2.28
CA PRO A 46 -3.77 8.61 -0.95
C PRO A 46 -4.62 9.89 -0.92
N ALA A 47 -4.81 10.57 -2.05
CA ALA A 47 -5.65 11.76 -2.11
C ALA A 47 -7.11 11.49 -1.72
N LEU A 48 -7.60 10.26 -1.92
CA LEU A 48 -8.98 9.86 -1.54
C LEU A 48 -9.24 9.89 -0.03
N ILE A 49 -8.20 10.02 0.80
CA ILE A 49 -8.37 10.11 2.25
C ILE A 49 -9.12 11.38 2.66
N VAL A 50 -9.04 12.45 1.84
CA VAL A 50 -9.72 13.73 2.10
C VAL A 50 -11.24 13.64 1.92
N ASP A 51 -11.73 12.62 1.22
CA ASP A 51 -13.17 12.40 0.99
C ASP A 51 -13.82 11.57 2.11
N LYS A 52 -13.05 11.19 3.13
CA LYS A 52 -13.59 10.54 4.32
C LYS A 52 -14.14 11.59 5.28
N ASP A 53 -15.41 11.45 5.63
CA ASP A 53 -16.08 12.36 6.58
C ASP A 53 -15.87 11.94 8.04
N LYS A 54 -15.62 10.65 8.28
CA LYS A 54 -15.57 10.06 9.63
C LYS A 54 -14.31 9.22 9.81
N LYS A 55 -13.87 9.16 11.07
CA LYS A 55 -12.86 8.19 11.50
C LYS A 55 -13.36 6.80 11.16
N SER A 56 -12.51 5.99 10.57
CA SER A 56 -12.88 4.63 10.15
C SER A 56 -11.75 3.66 10.37
N ILE A 57 -12.13 2.42 10.74
CA ILE A 57 -11.24 1.27 10.83
C ILE A 57 -11.74 0.27 9.79
N HIS A 58 -10.82 -0.26 9.00
CA HIS A 58 -11.08 -1.32 8.05
C HIS A 58 -10.20 -2.51 8.39
N LEU A 59 -10.81 -3.69 8.45
CA LEU A 59 -10.12 -4.96 8.63
C LEU A 59 -10.47 -5.84 7.44
N GLU A 60 -9.47 -6.36 6.78
CA GLU A 60 -9.63 -7.17 5.58
C GLU A 60 -8.81 -8.45 5.67
N TYR A 61 -9.36 -9.52 5.14
CA TYR A 61 -8.67 -10.78 4.98
C TYR A 61 -8.87 -11.26 3.54
N PHE A 62 -7.78 -11.60 2.90
CA PHE A 62 -7.78 -12.05 1.52
C PHE A 62 -6.94 -13.32 1.38
N THR A 63 -7.48 -14.33 0.72
CA THR A 63 -6.76 -15.57 0.39
C THR A 63 -6.58 -15.66 -1.13
N ARG A 64 -5.37 -15.98 -1.56
CA ARG A 64 -5.12 -16.29 -2.96
C ARG A 64 -5.30 -17.80 -3.18
N TYR A 65 -5.98 -18.15 -4.27
CA TYR A 65 -6.21 -19.56 -4.65
C TYR A 65 -6.84 -20.43 -3.57
N MET A 66 -7.60 -19.82 -2.65
CA MET A 66 -8.21 -20.50 -1.48
C MET A 66 -7.19 -21.21 -0.55
N LEU A 67 -5.93 -20.87 -0.66
CA LEU A 67 -4.87 -21.41 0.20
C LEU A 67 -4.65 -20.49 1.40
N LYS A 68 -4.77 -21.06 2.61
CA LYS A 68 -4.60 -20.29 3.87
C LYS A 68 -3.18 -19.76 4.02
N GLU A 69 -2.20 -20.49 3.51
CA GLU A 69 -0.78 -20.13 3.51
C GLU A 69 -0.50 -18.86 2.68
N LEU A 70 -1.35 -18.57 1.72
CA LEU A 70 -1.28 -17.36 0.88
C LEU A 70 -2.27 -16.29 1.35
N GLY A 71 -2.66 -16.36 2.62
CA GLY A 71 -3.53 -15.37 3.26
C GLY A 71 -2.81 -14.05 3.51
N THR A 72 -3.51 -12.96 3.29
CA THR A 72 -3.09 -11.62 3.68
C THR A 72 -4.14 -11.03 4.60
N MET A 73 -3.71 -10.54 5.75
CA MET A 73 -4.53 -9.75 6.68
C MET A 73 -4.09 -8.30 6.57
N SER A 74 -5.04 -7.38 6.52
CA SER A 74 -4.76 -5.96 6.59
C SER A 74 -5.69 -5.24 7.56
N GLY A 75 -5.15 -4.21 8.20
CA GLY A 75 -5.88 -3.32 9.07
C GLY A 75 -5.53 -1.88 8.74
N SER A 76 -6.52 -1.05 8.47
CA SER A 76 -6.34 0.36 8.15
C SER A 76 -7.13 1.23 9.11
N PHE A 77 -6.52 2.32 9.53
CA PHE A 77 -7.15 3.37 10.32
C PHE A 77 -7.04 4.71 9.60
N TYR A 78 -8.17 5.39 9.44
CA TYR A 78 -8.24 6.70 8.80
C TYR A 78 -8.79 7.75 9.76
N TYR A 79 -8.08 8.86 9.84
CA TYR A 79 -8.44 10.02 10.65
C TYR A 79 -8.59 11.25 9.75
N PRO A 80 -9.82 11.60 9.34
CA PRO A 80 -10.09 12.80 8.57
C PRO A 80 -9.89 14.05 9.45
N ASN A 81 -9.28 15.07 8.87
CA ASN A 81 -9.12 16.37 9.49
C ASN A 81 -9.08 17.44 8.39
N GLN A 82 -9.62 18.64 8.68
CA GLN A 82 -9.66 19.75 7.73
C GLN A 82 -8.28 20.25 7.30
N LEU A 83 -7.30 20.20 8.21
CA LEU A 83 -5.93 20.63 7.91
C LEU A 83 -5.14 19.56 7.15
N LEU A 84 -5.19 18.33 7.62
CA LEU A 84 -4.46 17.19 7.08
C LEU A 84 -5.16 15.88 7.50
N SER A 85 -5.76 15.18 6.57
CA SER A 85 -6.27 13.83 6.81
C SER A 85 -5.11 12.84 6.85
N VAL A 86 -5.10 11.95 7.84
CA VAL A 86 -4.03 10.95 8.00
C VAL A 86 -4.58 9.55 8.03
N GLY A 87 -3.78 8.59 7.60
CA GLY A 87 -4.12 7.17 7.63
C GLY A 87 -2.90 6.30 7.91
N VAL A 88 -3.16 5.16 8.54
CA VAL A 88 -2.16 4.11 8.75
C VAL A 88 -2.77 2.81 8.28
N ASP A 89 -1.97 2.04 7.54
CA ASP A 89 -2.31 0.69 7.09
C ASP A 89 -1.20 -0.27 7.50
N ILE A 90 -1.58 -1.43 7.98
CA ILE A 90 -0.69 -2.52 8.33
C ILE A 90 -1.20 -3.76 7.62
N SER A 91 -0.34 -4.39 6.82
CA SER A 91 -0.66 -5.62 6.10
C SER A 91 0.36 -6.70 6.44
N VAL A 92 -0.13 -7.91 6.66
CA VAL A 92 0.68 -9.10 6.95
C VAL A 92 0.28 -10.20 5.98
N PHE A 93 1.26 -10.74 5.27
CA PHE A 93 1.12 -11.86 4.34
C PHE A 93 1.97 -13.02 4.79
N GLY A 94 1.49 -14.24 4.60
CA GLY A 94 2.28 -15.45 4.65
C GLY A 94 1.95 -16.38 5.81
N PHE A 95 2.88 -17.30 6.07
CA PHE A 95 2.74 -18.42 7.00
C PHE A 95 4.03 -18.63 7.82
N ASP A 96 4.08 -19.66 8.65
CA ASP A 96 5.15 -19.87 9.64
C ASP A 96 6.59 -19.80 9.12
N LYS A 97 6.82 -20.23 7.87
CA LYS A 97 8.16 -20.24 7.26
C LYS A 97 8.48 -18.98 6.46
N TYR A 98 7.47 -18.22 6.09
CA TYR A 98 7.63 -17.02 5.29
C TYR A 98 6.57 -15.99 5.66
N ARG A 99 6.99 -14.84 6.15
CA ARG A 99 6.12 -13.74 6.52
C ARG A 99 6.62 -12.42 5.96
N GLU A 100 5.74 -11.71 5.33
CA GLU A 100 5.97 -10.33 4.92
C GLU A 100 5.05 -9.41 5.73
N MET A 101 5.59 -8.31 6.21
CA MET A 101 4.83 -7.26 6.89
C MET A 101 5.07 -5.94 6.19
N MET A 102 4.02 -5.19 5.97
CA MET A 102 4.07 -3.85 5.41
C MET A 102 3.33 -2.88 6.31
N VAL A 103 3.97 -1.76 6.60
CA VAL A 103 3.35 -0.61 7.25
C VAL A 103 3.35 0.55 6.27
N ARG A 104 2.22 1.20 6.15
CA ARG A 104 2.02 2.36 5.28
C ARG A 104 1.44 3.51 6.08
N VAL A 105 1.98 4.70 5.86
CA VAL A 105 1.45 5.95 6.41
C VAL A 105 1.00 6.80 5.24
N LEU A 106 -0.18 7.35 5.34
CA LEU A 106 -0.84 8.12 4.31
C LEU A 106 -1.21 9.49 4.86
N GLY A 107 -1.06 10.51 4.03
CA GLY A 107 -1.51 11.87 4.34
C GLY A 107 -2.19 12.49 3.13
N GLY A 108 -3.27 13.25 3.35
CA GLY A 108 -3.97 13.94 2.28
C GLY A 108 -4.49 15.29 2.73
N LYS A 109 -4.41 16.27 1.82
CA LYS A 109 -4.90 17.62 2.04
C LYS A 109 -5.73 18.08 0.86
N ARG A 110 -6.88 18.68 1.13
CA ARG A 110 -7.69 19.38 0.13
C ARG A 110 -7.10 20.75 -0.14
N LEU A 111 -6.82 21.04 -1.41
CA LEU A 111 -6.25 22.32 -1.84
C LEU A 111 -7.30 23.28 -2.41
N GLY A 112 -8.55 22.85 -2.54
CA GLY A 112 -9.68 23.58 -3.06
C GLY A 112 -10.85 22.64 -3.33
N ASP A 113 -11.87 23.11 -4.02
CA ASP A 113 -13.08 22.32 -4.25
C ASP A 113 -12.85 21.13 -5.17
N GLN A 114 -11.89 21.23 -6.10
CA GLN A 114 -11.64 20.23 -7.14
C GLN A 114 -10.28 19.53 -7.01
N TRP A 115 -9.38 20.00 -6.13
CA TRP A 115 -8.03 19.51 -6.02
C TRP A 115 -7.74 18.91 -4.65
N ALA A 116 -7.17 17.73 -4.65
CA ALA A 116 -6.65 17.06 -3.45
C ALA A 116 -5.25 16.55 -3.71
N LEU A 117 -4.36 16.73 -2.74
CA LEU A 117 -3.01 16.19 -2.74
C LEU A 117 -2.94 15.05 -1.72
N GLY A 118 -2.39 13.91 -2.13
CA GLY A 118 -2.13 12.77 -1.25
C GLY A 118 -0.68 12.32 -1.36
N LEU A 119 -0.11 11.97 -0.22
CA LEU A 119 1.22 11.38 -0.09
C LEU A 119 1.13 10.10 0.73
N GLY A 120 1.95 9.13 0.41
CA GLY A 120 2.04 7.90 1.17
C GLY A 120 3.46 7.36 1.16
N ASP A 121 3.93 6.96 2.34
CA ASP A 121 5.18 6.22 2.51
C ASP A 121 4.90 4.80 2.97
N ARG A 122 5.75 3.86 2.57
CA ARG A 122 5.60 2.46 2.92
C ARG A 122 6.93 1.83 3.30
N LYS A 123 6.91 1.03 4.35
CA LYS A 123 8.02 0.19 4.76
C LYS A 123 7.58 -1.26 4.75
N SER A 124 8.30 -2.12 4.03
CA SER A 124 8.07 -3.56 4.04
C SER A 124 9.24 -4.30 4.68
N THR A 125 8.95 -5.33 5.45
CA THR A 125 9.92 -6.21 6.07
C THR A 125 9.57 -7.65 5.72
N ARG A 126 10.57 -8.43 5.32
CA ARG A 126 10.44 -9.86 5.01
C ARG A 126 11.21 -10.66 6.05
N LEU A 127 10.52 -11.61 6.66
CA LEU A 127 11.10 -12.57 7.60
C LEU A 127 11.10 -13.94 6.93
N ASN A 128 12.30 -14.50 6.75
CA ASN A 128 12.48 -15.86 6.25
C ASN A 128 13.19 -16.69 7.34
N SER A 129 12.53 -17.72 7.85
CA SER A 129 13.04 -18.57 8.93
C SER A 129 14.04 -19.64 8.47
N SER A 130 14.46 -19.66 7.20
CA SER A 130 15.36 -20.68 6.66
C SER A 130 16.81 -20.61 7.17
N HIS A 131 17.20 -19.59 7.91
CA HIS A 131 18.58 -19.43 8.43
C HIS A 131 18.81 -19.96 9.85
N MET A 132 17.83 -20.54 10.51
CA MET A 132 17.97 -20.91 11.94
C MET A 132 18.35 -22.37 12.20
N ASN A 133 18.58 -23.21 11.19
CA ASN A 133 18.86 -24.65 11.39
C ASN A 133 20.26 -25.12 11.01
N LEU A 134 21.23 -24.23 10.79
CA LEU A 134 22.61 -24.63 10.43
C LEU A 134 23.63 -24.60 11.58
N SER A 135 23.20 -24.35 12.84
CA SER A 135 24.13 -24.31 13.98
C SER A 135 23.91 -25.41 15.01
N ARG A 136 23.30 -26.55 14.63
CA ARG A 136 23.27 -27.76 15.47
C ARG A 136 23.62 -28.97 14.65
N MET A 137 24.89 -29.09 14.29
CA MET A 137 25.61 -30.33 14.06
C MET A 137 26.99 -30.17 14.67
#